data_850ef463fb6e3c5028bfc073d9b34fe1
#
_entry.id   850ef463fb6e3c5028bfc073d9b34fe1
#
_cell.length_a   1.000
_cell.length_b   1.000
_cell.length_c   1.000
_cell.angle_alpha   90.00
_cell.angle_beta   90.00
_cell.angle_gamma   90.00
#
_symmetry.space_group_name_H-M   'P 1'
#
loop_
_entity.id
_entity.type
_entity.pdbx_description
1 polymer ?
#
loop_
_entity_poly.entity_id
_entity_poly.type
_entity_poly.pdbx_seq_one_letter_code
_entity_poly.pdbx_strand_id
1 'polypeptide(L)'
;MRMRKVLVGAAAVLLTIVIVLVGAAGVDFGISIYAEYRLARSMRESAHLGFDPFVAIIAFPLIPQAMRHRYEDLEIKATAVDRPLIGKATLEATMHSIDLTDASWLIRPDAKLRVGKLESRIIIDSLHLGRYMGIRDLIVEAPSQDTNNATGGTTESGISGSHSLVFTGTPRAAHFDKRVSVAVDLSMAGDEETTLVFTPTGVLTGPNTANQKVPADKRDAVLAAFAGKLPDQKLPFGVAPTSQGARGSDVIIEGIASGLTITLDGFNWA
;
A
#
# COMPACT_ATOMS: atom_id res chain seq x y z
N MET A 1 15.37 55.97 -28.15
CA MET A 1 14.37 56.18 -27.07
C MET A 1 13.10 55.28 -27.20
N ARG A 2 12.56 55.06 -28.40
CA ARG A 2 11.36 54.20 -28.63
C ARG A 2 11.59 52.72 -28.26
N MET A 3 12.73 52.12 -28.62
CA MET A 3 13.07 50.70 -28.37
C MET A 3 13.14 50.37 -26.88
N ARG A 4 13.69 51.28 -26.05
CA ARG A 4 13.74 51.09 -24.58
C ARG A 4 12.36 51.11 -23.92
N LYS A 5 11.43 51.95 -24.43
CA LYS A 5 10.03 51.97 -23.96
C LYS A 5 9.27 50.69 -24.33
N VAL A 6 9.53 50.12 -25.52
CA VAL A 6 8.94 48.85 -25.96
C VAL A 6 9.47 47.69 -25.11
N LEU A 7 10.77 47.63 -24.81
CA LEU A 7 11.38 46.61 -23.94
C LEU A 7 10.85 46.68 -22.50
N VAL A 8 10.70 47.88 -21.94
CA VAL A 8 10.12 48.06 -20.59
C VAL A 8 8.65 47.64 -20.57
N GLY A 9 7.89 47.99 -21.62
CA GLY A 9 6.49 47.53 -21.73
C GLY A 9 6.37 46.00 -21.84
N ALA A 10 7.21 45.38 -22.66
CA ALA A 10 7.23 43.90 -22.79
C ALA A 10 7.63 43.22 -21.47
N ALA A 11 8.61 43.75 -20.76
CA ALA A 11 9.03 43.24 -19.46
C ALA A 11 7.91 43.35 -18.39
N ALA A 12 7.17 44.47 -18.39
CA ALA A 12 6.06 44.68 -17.48
C ALA A 12 4.90 43.67 -17.76
N VAL A 13 4.56 43.47 -19.03
CA VAL A 13 3.55 42.45 -19.43
C VAL A 13 3.99 41.06 -19.01
N LEU A 14 5.24 40.71 -19.27
CA LEU A 14 5.77 39.38 -18.91
C LEU A 14 5.76 39.17 -17.38
N LEU A 15 6.16 40.20 -16.62
CA LEU A 15 6.07 40.12 -15.14
C LEU A 15 4.63 39.96 -14.64
N THR A 16 3.68 40.67 -15.24
CA THR A 16 2.26 40.54 -14.89
C THR A 16 1.76 39.10 -15.18
N ILE A 17 2.10 38.52 -16.32
CA ILE A 17 1.76 37.14 -16.67
C ILE A 17 2.34 36.18 -15.63
N VAL A 18 3.60 36.33 -15.26
CA VAL A 18 4.25 35.48 -14.25
C VAL A 18 3.54 35.60 -12.89
N ILE A 19 3.20 36.78 -12.44
CA ILE A 19 2.48 37.01 -11.18
C ILE A 19 1.10 36.32 -11.22
N VAL A 20 0.38 36.46 -12.34
CA VAL A 20 -0.93 35.80 -12.50
C VAL A 20 -0.80 34.28 -12.47
N LEU A 21 0.18 33.70 -13.17
CA LEU A 21 0.42 32.27 -13.20
C LEU A 21 0.81 31.72 -11.81
N VAL A 22 1.71 32.42 -11.11
CA VAL A 22 2.11 32.03 -9.74
C VAL A 22 0.92 32.16 -8.78
N GLY A 23 0.12 33.19 -8.89
CA GLY A 23 -1.10 33.36 -8.09
C GLY A 23 -2.13 32.25 -8.35
N ALA A 24 -2.38 31.91 -9.62
CA ALA A 24 -3.28 30.84 -10.00
C ALA A 24 -2.79 29.47 -9.48
N ALA A 25 -1.49 29.18 -9.61
CA ALA A 25 -0.88 27.96 -9.07
C ALA A 25 -0.99 27.90 -7.54
N GLY A 26 -0.80 29.01 -6.83
CA GLY A 26 -0.96 29.07 -5.38
C GLY A 26 -2.40 28.80 -4.91
N VAL A 27 -3.38 29.33 -5.64
CA VAL A 27 -4.81 29.08 -5.37
C VAL A 27 -5.15 27.61 -5.61
N ASP A 28 -4.73 27.04 -6.74
CA ASP A 28 -4.98 25.62 -7.07
C ASP A 28 -4.39 24.70 -6.01
N PHE A 29 -3.16 24.94 -5.59
CA PHE A 29 -2.49 24.18 -4.55
C PHE A 29 -3.22 24.28 -3.18
N GLY A 30 -3.66 25.47 -2.80
CA GLY A 30 -4.44 25.69 -1.57
C GLY A 30 -5.78 24.95 -1.59
N ILE A 31 -6.47 24.92 -2.72
CA ILE A 31 -7.72 24.16 -2.90
C ILE A 31 -7.44 22.66 -2.85
N SER A 32 -6.35 22.17 -3.42
CA SER A 32 -5.95 20.76 -3.37
C SER A 32 -5.78 20.30 -1.92
N ILE A 33 -4.95 20.99 -1.14
CA ILE A 33 -4.73 20.67 0.28
C ILE A 33 -6.06 20.66 1.07
N TYR A 34 -6.92 21.65 0.83
CA TYR A 34 -8.20 21.71 1.50
C TYR A 34 -9.11 20.55 1.12
N ALA A 35 -9.16 20.18 -0.16
CA ALA A 35 -9.96 19.05 -0.66
C ALA A 35 -9.47 17.71 -0.07
N GLU A 36 -8.16 17.48 -0.07
CA GLU A 36 -7.53 16.29 0.53
C GLU A 36 -7.82 16.18 2.05
N TYR A 37 -7.64 17.29 2.78
CA TYR A 37 -7.96 17.34 4.21
C TYR A 37 -9.44 17.03 4.50
N ARG A 38 -10.37 17.64 3.74
CA ARG A 38 -11.80 17.39 3.88
C ARG A 38 -12.16 15.95 3.58
N LEU A 39 -11.58 15.40 2.51
CA LEU A 39 -11.79 14.00 2.11
C LEU A 39 -11.24 13.03 3.15
N ALA A 40 -10.03 13.24 3.65
CA ALA A 40 -9.42 12.41 4.69
C ALA A 40 -10.31 12.35 5.95
N ARG A 41 -10.78 13.51 6.41
CA ARG A 41 -11.63 13.58 7.59
C ARG A 41 -12.99 12.89 7.40
N SER A 42 -13.62 13.07 6.25
CA SER A 42 -14.91 12.41 5.98
C SER A 42 -14.75 10.91 5.75
N MET A 43 -13.62 10.47 5.17
CA MET A 43 -13.30 9.05 5.04
C MET A 43 -13.08 8.37 6.40
N ARG A 44 -12.43 9.05 7.36
CA ARG A 44 -12.31 8.50 8.70
C ARG A 44 -13.67 8.14 9.29
N GLU A 45 -14.63 9.03 9.12
CA GLU A 45 -16.00 8.82 9.65
C GLU A 45 -16.74 7.71 8.91
N SER A 46 -16.72 7.73 7.56
CA SER A 46 -17.45 6.76 6.74
C SER A 46 -16.86 5.36 6.72
N ALA A 47 -15.54 5.24 6.76
CA ALA A 47 -14.83 3.96 6.78
C ALA A 47 -14.47 3.49 8.21
N HIS A 48 -14.98 4.15 9.26
CA HIS A 48 -14.76 3.80 10.67
C HIS A 48 -13.29 3.66 11.05
N LEU A 49 -12.42 4.55 10.53
CA LEU A 49 -10.99 4.53 10.81
C LEU A 49 -10.67 5.20 12.15
N GLY A 50 -9.67 4.69 12.86
CA GLY A 50 -9.21 5.26 14.13
C GLY A 50 -8.54 6.63 13.98
N PHE A 51 -7.96 6.91 12.80
CA PHE A 51 -7.25 8.15 12.47
C PHE A 51 -7.63 8.63 11.07
N ASP A 52 -7.39 9.90 10.79
CA ASP A 52 -7.54 10.43 9.43
C ASP A 52 -6.55 9.71 8.50
N PRO A 53 -7.00 9.10 7.39
CA PRO A 53 -6.09 8.51 6.41
C PRO A 53 -5.30 9.61 5.71
N PHE A 54 -4.12 9.28 5.22
CA PHE A 54 -3.44 10.09 4.23
C PHE A 54 -4.23 9.98 2.92
N VAL A 55 -4.54 11.13 2.33
CA VAL A 55 -5.22 11.22 1.03
C VAL A 55 -4.42 12.19 0.16
N ALA A 56 -4.09 11.78 -1.04
CA ALA A 56 -3.43 12.63 -2.02
C ALA A 56 -4.16 12.55 -3.37
N ILE A 57 -4.56 13.70 -3.89
CA ILE A 57 -5.04 13.84 -5.26
C ILE A 57 -3.84 14.21 -6.10
N ILE A 58 -3.30 13.23 -6.82
CA ILE A 58 -2.07 13.37 -7.60
C ILE A 58 -2.43 13.92 -8.98
N ALA A 59 -1.66 14.81 -9.48
CA ALA A 59 -1.73 15.56 -10.71
C ALA A 59 -2.20 17.02 -10.52
N PHE A 60 -1.38 17.90 -11.04
CA PHE A 60 -1.55 19.33 -11.03
C PHE A 60 -1.83 19.84 -12.45
N PRO A 61 -2.72 20.79 -12.65
CA PRO A 61 -3.55 21.50 -11.68
C PRO A 61 -4.85 20.74 -11.32
N LEU A 62 -5.34 20.90 -10.07
CA LEU A 62 -6.57 20.28 -9.55
C LEU A 62 -7.84 20.88 -10.14
N ILE A 63 -7.92 22.21 -10.22
CA ILE A 63 -9.15 22.92 -10.62
C ILE A 63 -9.65 22.46 -11.99
N PRO A 64 -8.81 22.35 -13.06
CA PRO A 64 -9.26 21.82 -14.35
C PRO A 64 -9.74 20.37 -14.30
N GLN A 65 -9.19 19.54 -13.42
CA GLN A 65 -9.64 18.14 -13.22
C GLN A 65 -11.03 18.14 -12.57
N ALA A 66 -11.20 18.90 -11.49
CA ALA A 66 -12.48 19.05 -10.79
C ALA A 66 -13.58 19.59 -11.70
N MET A 67 -13.30 20.59 -12.55
CA MET A 67 -14.26 21.13 -13.52
C MET A 67 -14.69 20.12 -14.59
N ARG A 68 -13.81 19.16 -14.93
CA ARG A 68 -14.11 18.08 -15.88
C ARG A 68 -14.70 16.84 -15.22
N HIS A 69 -14.84 16.84 -13.88
CA HIS A 69 -15.24 15.69 -13.06
C HIS A 69 -14.38 14.45 -13.30
N ARG A 70 -13.10 14.67 -13.66
CA ARG A 70 -12.17 13.63 -14.00
C ARG A 70 -10.83 13.89 -13.32
N TYR A 71 -10.38 12.90 -12.54
CA TYR A 71 -9.13 12.95 -11.81
C TYR A 71 -8.18 11.88 -12.37
N GLU A 72 -6.89 12.21 -12.41
CA GLU A 72 -5.88 11.27 -12.92
C GLU A 72 -5.59 10.20 -11.88
N ASP A 73 -5.17 10.59 -10.69
CA ASP A 73 -4.79 9.66 -9.63
C ASP A 73 -5.28 10.13 -8.26
N LEU A 74 -5.69 9.17 -7.44
CA LEU A 74 -6.03 9.34 -6.03
C LEU A 74 -5.38 8.24 -5.20
N GLU A 75 -4.57 8.62 -4.23
CA GLU A 75 -3.98 7.70 -3.27
C GLU A 75 -4.62 7.86 -1.90
N ILE A 76 -4.91 6.74 -1.26
CA ILE A 76 -5.45 6.66 0.10
C ILE A 76 -4.61 5.68 0.89
N LYS A 77 -4.14 6.11 2.08
CA LYS A 77 -3.37 5.26 2.97
C LYS A 77 -3.85 5.42 4.41
N ALA A 78 -4.37 4.37 5.00
CA ALA A 78 -4.74 4.30 6.39
C ALA A 78 -3.76 3.41 7.16
N THR A 79 -3.08 3.98 8.15
CA THR A 79 -2.15 3.25 9.02
C THR A 79 -2.82 2.84 10.32
N ALA A 80 -2.28 1.82 10.96
CA ALA A 80 -2.74 1.33 12.27
C ALA A 80 -4.22 0.93 12.30
N VAL A 81 -4.75 0.41 11.18
CA VAL A 81 -6.12 -0.12 11.11
C VAL A 81 -6.19 -1.43 11.89
N ASP A 82 -7.17 -1.54 12.77
CA ASP A 82 -7.37 -2.75 13.57
C ASP A 82 -7.78 -3.93 12.68
N ARG A 83 -7.07 -5.05 12.82
CA ARG A 83 -7.37 -6.32 12.12
C ARG A 83 -7.40 -7.47 13.10
N PRO A 84 -8.37 -8.38 12.98
CA PRO A 84 -8.44 -9.58 13.83
C PRO A 84 -7.12 -10.36 13.79
N LEU A 85 -6.72 -10.92 14.92
CA LEU A 85 -5.53 -11.76 15.14
C LEU A 85 -4.19 -11.03 14.99
N ILE A 86 -4.02 -10.17 13.98
CA ILE A 86 -2.73 -9.51 13.72
C ILE A 86 -2.57 -8.19 14.49
N GLY A 87 -3.66 -7.58 14.95
CA GLY A 87 -3.69 -6.32 15.68
C GLY A 87 -3.76 -5.13 14.74
N LYS A 88 -2.65 -4.68 14.17
CA LYS A 88 -2.61 -3.51 13.30
C LYS A 88 -2.05 -3.83 11.92
N ALA A 89 -2.67 -3.24 10.90
CA ALA A 89 -2.18 -3.28 9.52
C ALA A 89 -2.29 -1.90 8.86
N THR A 90 -1.62 -1.72 7.73
CA THR A 90 -1.78 -0.55 6.85
C THR A 90 -2.60 -0.96 5.64
N LEU A 91 -3.62 -0.15 5.31
CA LEU A 91 -4.42 -0.29 4.10
C LEU A 91 -4.00 0.80 3.12
N GLU A 92 -3.76 0.42 1.88
CA GLU A 92 -3.47 1.37 0.79
C GLU A 92 -4.41 1.10 -0.39
N ALA A 93 -4.80 2.18 -1.07
CA ALA A 93 -5.51 2.10 -2.35
C ALA A 93 -5.02 3.21 -3.26
N THR A 94 -4.67 2.86 -4.49
CA THR A 94 -4.30 3.80 -5.53
C THR A 94 -5.27 3.62 -6.70
N MET A 95 -5.91 4.72 -7.08
CA MET A 95 -6.89 4.75 -8.15
C MET A 95 -6.36 5.58 -9.31
N HIS A 96 -6.52 5.09 -10.51
CA HIS A 96 -6.10 5.75 -11.74
C HIS A 96 -7.30 5.97 -12.66
N SER A 97 -7.32 7.11 -13.34
CA SER A 97 -8.36 7.49 -14.30
C SER A 97 -9.76 7.44 -13.67
N ILE A 98 -10.02 8.39 -12.79
CA ILE A 98 -11.26 8.45 -12.00
C ILE A 98 -12.24 9.41 -12.66
N ASP A 99 -13.43 8.91 -13.00
CA ASP A 99 -14.56 9.72 -13.45
C ASP A 99 -15.62 9.79 -12.33
N LEU A 100 -16.01 11.01 -11.93
CA LEU A 100 -17.15 11.22 -11.04
C LEU A 100 -18.44 11.06 -11.85
N THR A 101 -19.33 10.17 -11.42
CA THR A 101 -20.62 9.95 -12.08
C THR A 101 -21.67 10.95 -11.64
N ASP A 102 -21.44 11.62 -10.51
CA ASP A 102 -22.33 12.64 -9.95
C ASP A 102 -21.86 14.04 -10.36
N ALA A 103 -22.78 15.00 -10.34
CA ALA A 103 -22.50 16.40 -10.72
C ALA A 103 -21.62 17.17 -9.70
N SER A 104 -21.11 16.51 -8.67
CA SER A 104 -20.19 17.11 -7.68
C SER A 104 -18.80 17.24 -8.26
N TRP A 105 -18.19 18.40 -8.11
CA TRP A 105 -16.79 18.64 -8.47
C TRP A 105 -15.80 18.19 -7.38
N LEU A 106 -16.28 17.93 -6.16
CA LEU A 106 -15.48 17.39 -5.07
C LEU A 106 -15.78 15.91 -4.87
N ILE A 107 -14.72 15.14 -4.68
CA ILE A 107 -14.84 13.74 -4.30
C ILE A 107 -15.39 13.66 -2.89
N ARG A 108 -16.49 12.90 -2.72
CA ARG A 108 -17.12 12.61 -1.42
C ARG A 108 -17.09 11.11 -1.19
N PRO A 109 -17.07 10.63 0.07
CA PRO A 109 -17.03 9.20 0.37
C PRO A 109 -18.19 8.40 -0.22
N ASP A 110 -19.38 9.00 -0.30
CA ASP A 110 -20.62 8.42 -0.85
C ASP A 110 -20.74 8.59 -2.38
N ALA A 111 -19.82 9.35 -3.00
CA ALA A 111 -19.84 9.55 -4.45
C ALA A 111 -19.46 8.25 -5.18
N LYS A 112 -20.16 7.97 -6.27
CA LYS A 112 -19.81 6.88 -7.17
C LYS A 112 -18.65 7.28 -8.06
N LEU A 113 -17.54 6.56 -7.93
CA LEU A 113 -16.32 6.76 -8.70
C LEU A 113 -16.21 5.63 -9.72
N ARG A 114 -16.13 5.96 -11.00
CA ARG A 114 -15.72 5.01 -12.02
C ARG A 114 -14.20 5.08 -12.12
N VAL A 115 -13.54 3.97 -11.81
CA VAL A 115 -12.07 3.88 -11.73
C VAL A 115 -11.55 3.02 -12.87
N GLY A 116 -10.63 3.54 -13.65
CA GLY A 116 -10.00 2.81 -14.75
C GLY A 116 -9.12 1.66 -14.26
N LYS A 117 -8.26 1.91 -13.27
CA LYS A 117 -7.43 0.89 -12.58
C LYS A 117 -7.44 1.19 -11.08
N LEU A 118 -7.66 0.18 -10.27
CA LEU A 118 -7.59 0.22 -8.81
C LEU A 118 -6.55 -0.77 -8.31
N GLU A 119 -5.60 -0.30 -7.54
CA GLU A 119 -4.62 -1.09 -6.81
C GLU A 119 -4.95 -1.02 -5.31
N SER A 120 -5.22 -2.14 -4.71
CA SER A 120 -5.63 -2.28 -3.31
C SER A 120 -4.62 -3.11 -2.55
N ARG A 121 -4.20 -2.69 -1.35
CA ARG A 121 -3.15 -3.37 -0.60
C ARG A 121 -3.45 -3.45 0.89
N ILE A 122 -3.03 -4.56 1.48
CA ILE A 122 -2.85 -4.73 2.93
C ILE A 122 -1.36 -4.93 3.18
N ILE A 123 -0.80 -4.16 4.11
CA ILE A 123 0.59 -4.26 4.52
C ILE A 123 0.62 -4.63 6.00
N ILE A 124 1.29 -5.74 6.28
CA ILE A 124 1.44 -6.32 7.62
C ILE A 124 2.91 -6.23 7.99
N ASP A 125 3.22 -5.39 8.97
CA ASP A 125 4.60 -5.26 9.43
C ASP A 125 5.09 -6.52 10.17
N SER A 126 6.39 -6.76 10.12
CA SER A 126 7.02 -7.93 10.73
C SER A 126 6.85 -8.00 12.25
N LEU A 127 6.66 -6.86 12.93
CA LEU A 127 6.43 -6.82 14.38
C LEU A 127 5.07 -7.41 14.75
N HIS A 128 4.01 -7.01 14.03
CA HIS A 128 2.66 -7.54 14.25
C HIS A 128 2.56 -9.00 13.82
N LEU A 129 3.14 -9.35 12.69
CA LEU A 129 3.23 -10.74 12.24
C LEU A 129 4.01 -11.61 13.22
N GLY A 130 5.14 -11.11 13.75
CA GLY A 130 5.94 -11.80 14.74
C GLY A 130 5.21 -12.03 16.07
N ARG A 131 4.35 -11.09 16.49
CA ARG A 131 3.48 -11.27 17.66
C ARG A 131 2.45 -12.38 17.42
N TYR A 132 1.84 -12.39 16.26
CA TYR A 132 0.88 -13.43 15.86
C TYR A 132 1.52 -14.81 15.84
N MET A 133 2.72 -14.96 15.28
CA MET A 133 3.47 -16.22 15.23
C MET A 133 4.16 -16.59 16.54
N GLY A 134 4.21 -15.69 17.53
CA GLY A 134 4.97 -15.89 18.77
C GLY A 134 6.50 -15.76 18.59
N ILE A 135 6.95 -15.15 17.48
CA ILE A 135 8.35 -14.93 17.12
C ILE A 135 8.64 -13.42 17.21
N ARG A 136 9.00 -12.92 18.38
CA ARG A 136 9.11 -11.47 18.66
C ARG A 136 10.19 -10.75 17.86
N ASP A 137 11.22 -11.45 17.42
CA ASP A 137 12.34 -10.96 16.63
C ASP A 137 12.24 -11.34 15.16
N LEU A 138 11.01 -11.50 14.66
CA LEU A 138 10.74 -11.84 13.26
C LEU A 138 11.22 -10.72 12.33
N ILE A 139 11.97 -11.12 11.32
CA ILE A 139 12.31 -10.31 10.16
C ILE A 139 11.80 -11.06 8.92
N VAL A 140 11.18 -10.31 8.03
CA VAL A 140 10.69 -10.81 6.74
C VAL A 140 11.55 -10.19 5.64
N GLU A 141 12.03 -11.00 4.71
CA GLU A 141 12.87 -10.52 3.60
C GLU A 141 12.47 -11.25 2.31
N ALA A 142 12.58 -10.55 1.18
CA ALA A 142 12.53 -11.20 -0.12
C ALA A 142 13.80 -12.06 -0.31
N PRO A 143 13.74 -13.18 -1.06
CA PRO A 143 14.92 -13.96 -1.38
C PRO A 143 16.00 -13.11 -2.05
N SER A 144 17.27 -13.33 -1.70
CA SER A 144 18.41 -12.53 -2.21
C SER A 144 18.58 -12.58 -3.73
N GLN A 145 18.01 -13.57 -4.40
CA GLN A 145 18.01 -13.65 -5.87
C GLN A 145 17.07 -12.63 -6.52
N ASP A 146 16.00 -12.21 -5.83
CA ASP A 146 15.06 -11.21 -6.33
C ASP A 146 15.63 -9.78 -6.23
N THR A 147 16.58 -9.55 -5.33
CA THR A 147 17.21 -8.23 -5.12
C THR A 147 18.34 -7.92 -6.11
N ASN A 148 18.92 -8.94 -6.76
CA ASN A 148 20.05 -8.78 -7.67
C ASN A 148 19.68 -8.47 -9.13
N ASN A 149 18.40 -8.56 -9.48
CA ASN A 149 17.92 -8.16 -10.80
C ASN A 149 17.41 -6.73 -10.75
N ALA A 150 18.27 -5.77 -11.09
CA ALA A 150 17.91 -4.34 -11.23
C ALA A 150 16.77 -4.09 -12.24
N THR A 151 16.19 -5.13 -12.82
CA THR A 151 15.15 -5.08 -13.84
C THR A 151 14.02 -6.11 -13.69
N GLY A 152 13.97 -6.98 -12.66
CA GLY A 152 13.06 -8.11 -12.79
C GLY A 152 12.53 -8.80 -11.55
N GLY A 153 12.73 -8.31 -10.36
CA GLY A 153 12.24 -8.98 -9.15
C GLY A 153 11.03 -8.34 -8.46
N THR A 154 10.60 -7.16 -8.93
CA THR A 154 9.48 -6.46 -8.31
C THR A 154 8.39 -6.20 -9.33
N THR A 155 7.11 -6.28 -8.89
CA THR A 155 5.98 -5.74 -9.65
C THR A 155 6.14 -4.22 -9.80
N GLU A 156 5.33 -3.56 -10.64
CA GLU A 156 5.28 -2.09 -10.74
C GLU A 156 5.11 -1.43 -9.37
N SER A 157 4.49 -2.15 -8.42
CA SER A 157 4.25 -1.70 -7.04
C SER A 157 5.43 -1.91 -6.09
N GLY A 158 6.57 -2.45 -6.55
CA GLY A 158 7.75 -2.74 -5.71
C GLY A 158 7.61 -3.99 -4.82
N ILE A 159 6.65 -4.86 -5.09
CA ILE A 159 6.45 -6.14 -4.40
C ILE A 159 7.41 -7.17 -5.01
N SER A 160 8.04 -8.01 -4.17
CA SER A 160 8.85 -9.11 -4.68
C SER A 160 7.99 -10.03 -5.55
N GLY A 161 8.49 -10.39 -6.74
CA GLY A 161 7.77 -11.31 -7.63
C GLY A 161 7.77 -12.77 -7.15
N SER A 162 8.49 -13.06 -6.07
CA SER A 162 8.57 -14.38 -5.46
C SER A 162 7.51 -14.54 -4.37
N HIS A 163 6.71 -15.59 -4.46
CA HIS A 163 5.80 -16.00 -3.39
C HIS A 163 6.53 -16.62 -2.19
N SER A 164 7.80 -16.96 -2.33
CA SER A 164 8.65 -17.52 -1.28
C SER A 164 9.45 -16.40 -0.62
N LEU A 165 9.30 -16.25 0.69
CA LEU A 165 9.99 -15.25 1.50
C LEU A 165 10.96 -15.92 2.47
N VAL A 166 11.88 -15.14 3.01
CA VAL A 166 12.79 -15.57 4.08
C VAL A 166 12.31 -14.98 5.39
N PHE A 167 11.86 -15.85 6.30
CA PHE A 167 11.49 -15.47 7.67
C PHE A 167 12.65 -15.80 8.60
N THR A 168 13.17 -14.80 9.28
CA THR A 168 14.28 -14.96 10.23
C THR A 168 13.86 -14.56 11.62
N GLY A 169 13.98 -15.47 12.60
CA GLY A 169 13.59 -15.23 13.98
C GLY A 169 13.91 -16.39 14.92
N THR A 170 13.55 -16.24 16.20
CA THR A 170 13.81 -17.23 17.25
C THR A 170 12.53 -17.97 17.63
N PRO A 171 12.31 -19.22 17.17
CA PRO A 171 11.09 -19.99 17.37
C PRO A 171 11.04 -20.64 18.76
N ARG A 172 10.87 -19.85 19.81
CA ARG A 172 10.89 -20.32 21.21
C ARG A 172 9.78 -21.33 21.51
N ALA A 173 8.64 -21.22 20.84
CA ALA A 173 7.56 -22.18 20.95
C ALA A 173 7.96 -23.62 20.55
N ALA A 174 8.97 -23.76 19.69
CA ALA A 174 9.57 -25.03 19.29
C ALA A 174 10.69 -25.49 20.25
N HIS A 175 10.84 -24.89 21.42
CA HIS A 175 11.97 -25.10 22.35
C HIS A 175 13.33 -24.98 21.66
N PHE A 176 13.43 -23.96 20.79
CA PHE A 176 14.66 -23.64 20.05
C PHE A 176 15.00 -22.16 20.22
N ASP A 177 16.02 -21.88 21.05
CA ASP A 177 16.38 -20.51 21.49
C ASP A 177 17.42 -19.83 20.60
N LYS A 178 17.69 -20.40 19.42
CA LYS A 178 18.59 -19.79 18.42
C LYS A 178 17.79 -19.23 17.27
N ARG A 179 18.28 -18.13 16.73
CA ARG A 179 17.71 -17.49 15.56
C ARG A 179 17.94 -18.37 14.32
N VAL A 180 16.91 -18.58 13.52
CA VAL A 180 16.94 -19.37 12.29
C VAL A 180 16.32 -18.60 11.15
N SER A 181 16.74 -18.92 9.92
CA SER A 181 16.08 -18.44 8.69
C SER A 181 15.33 -19.60 8.05
N VAL A 182 14.10 -19.36 7.67
CA VAL A 182 13.18 -20.33 7.09
C VAL A 182 12.60 -19.78 5.79
N ALA A 183 12.63 -20.58 4.74
CA ALA A 183 11.86 -20.26 3.53
C ALA A 183 10.38 -20.53 3.78
N VAL A 184 9.55 -19.54 3.49
CA VAL A 184 8.09 -19.58 3.72
C VAL A 184 7.37 -19.15 2.46
N ASP A 185 6.57 -20.04 1.91
CA ASP A 185 5.71 -19.73 0.77
C ASP A 185 4.41 -19.08 1.26
N LEU A 186 4.02 -18.02 0.55
CA LEU A 186 2.76 -17.33 0.76
C LEU A 186 1.73 -17.79 -0.25
N SER A 187 0.50 -18.01 0.19
CA SER A 187 -0.64 -18.28 -0.69
C SER A 187 -1.92 -17.73 -0.11
N MET A 188 -2.86 -17.37 -0.98
CA MET A 188 -4.21 -17.05 -0.57
C MET A 188 -5.08 -18.31 -0.65
N ALA A 189 -6.00 -18.46 0.30
CA ALA A 189 -6.89 -19.62 0.42
C ALA A 189 -8.29 -19.21 0.91
N GLY A 190 -9.23 -20.16 0.88
CA GLY A 190 -10.64 -19.94 1.23
C GLY A 190 -11.48 -19.58 0.00
N ASP A 191 -12.81 -19.61 0.15
CA ASP A 191 -13.75 -19.43 -0.95
C ASP A 191 -13.65 -18.04 -1.63
N GLU A 192 -13.25 -17.01 -0.87
CA GLU A 192 -13.05 -15.63 -1.35
C GLU A 192 -11.57 -15.26 -1.44
N GLU A 193 -10.64 -16.22 -1.32
CA GLU A 193 -9.19 -15.98 -1.28
C GLU A 193 -8.77 -14.92 -0.23
N THR A 194 -9.46 -14.89 0.92
CA THR A 194 -9.22 -13.90 1.98
C THR A 194 -8.35 -14.42 3.11
N THR A 195 -7.90 -15.67 3.06
CA THR A 195 -7.02 -16.26 4.07
C THR A 195 -5.59 -16.31 3.56
N LEU A 196 -4.70 -15.53 4.16
CA LEU A 196 -3.26 -15.61 3.89
C LEU A 196 -2.67 -16.82 4.65
N VAL A 197 -2.03 -17.72 3.91
CA VAL A 197 -1.41 -18.93 4.42
C VAL A 197 0.11 -18.82 4.32
N PHE A 198 0.80 -19.14 5.41
CA PHE A 198 2.25 -19.22 5.52
C PHE A 198 2.66 -20.69 5.56
N THR A 199 3.36 -21.15 4.54
CA THR A 199 3.80 -22.55 4.42
C THR A 199 5.33 -22.61 4.45
N PRO A 200 5.94 -22.98 5.60
CA PRO A 200 7.39 -23.18 5.68
C PRO A 200 7.84 -24.34 4.82
N THR A 201 8.86 -24.11 3.99
CA THR A 201 9.38 -25.11 3.05
C THR A 201 10.74 -25.66 3.45
N GLY A 202 11.54 -24.91 4.22
CA GLY A 202 12.84 -25.38 4.66
C GLY A 202 13.63 -24.40 5.50
N VAL A 203 14.58 -24.93 6.28
CA VAL A 203 15.55 -24.12 7.02
C VAL A 203 16.67 -23.71 6.06
N LEU A 204 16.98 -22.43 6.05
CA LEU A 204 18.03 -21.84 5.21
C LEU A 204 19.31 -21.66 6.01
N THR A 205 20.44 -21.98 5.39
CA THR A 205 21.78 -21.75 5.92
C THR A 205 22.67 -21.16 4.84
N GLY A 206 23.69 -20.40 5.22
CA GLY A 206 24.63 -19.77 4.29
C GLY A 206 24.59 -18.23 4.37
N PRO A 207 25.16 -17.53 3.38
CA PRO A 207 25.18 -16.07 3.33
C PRO A 207 23.75 -15.46 3.39
N ASN A 208 23.63 -14.30 4.00
CA ASN A 208 22.37 -13.57 4.15
C ASN A 208 21.25 -14.34 4.90
N THR A 209 21.64 -15.32 5.75
CA THR A 209 20.72 -16.05 6.64
C THR A 209 21.28 -16.04 8.06
N ALA A 210 20.48 -16.48 9.04
CA ALA A 210 20.98 -16.72 10.40
C ALA A 210 22.09 -17.79 10.47
N ASN A 211 22.31 -18.51 9.39
CA ASN A 211 23.30 -19.58 9.24
C ASN A 211 23.31 -20.59 10.41
N GLN A 212 22.15 -20.84 10.99
CA GLN A 212 21.95 -21.72 12.12
C GLN A 212 21.45 -23.10 11.65
N LYS A 213 22.24 -24.14 11.90
CA LYS A 213 21.79 -25.53 11.69
C LYS A 213 20.76 -25.93 12.75
N VAL A 214 19.69 -26.57 12.32
CA VAL A 214 18.66 -27.14 13.19
C VAL A 214 18.84 -28.66 13.22
N PRO A 215 18.93 -29.26 14.42
CA PRO A 215 18.94 -30.73 14.58
C PRO A 215 17.74 -31.38 13.90
N ALA A 216 17.90 -32.59 13.37
CA ALA A 216 16.87 -33.29 12.62
C ALA A 216 15.60 -33.53 13.46
N ASP A 217 15.77 -33.87 14.73
CA ASP A 217 14.70 -34.11 15.71
C ASP A 217 13.87 -32.84 16.06
N LYS A 218 14.40 -31.64 15.80
CA LYS A 218 13.74 -30.36 16.05
C LYS A 218 13.22 -29.68 14.79
N ARG A 219 13.58 -30.16 13.61
CA ARG A 219 13.31 -29.49 12.33
C ARG A 219 11.81 -29.25 12.11
N ASP A 220 10.98 -30.25 12.32
CA ASP A 220 9.55 -30.15 12.08
C ASP A 220 8.88 -29.18 13.06
N ALA A 221 9.28 -29.19 14.32
CA ALA A 221 8.78 -28.24 15.31
C ALA A 221 9.21 -26.80 15.01
N VAL A 222 10.45 -26.60 14.53
CA VAL A 222 10.95 -25.28 14.11
C VAL A 222 10.18 -24.80 12.89
N LEU A 223 9.99 -25.61 11.87
CA LEU A 223 9.20 -25.24 10.69
C LEU A 223 7.75 -24.90 11.08
N ALA A 224 7.11 -25.73 11.90
CA ALA A 224 5.74 -25.51 12.36
C ALA A 224 5.56 -24.17 13.08
N ALA A 225 6.59 -23.64 13.75
CA ALA A 225 6.53 -22.34 14.42
C ALA A 225 6.45 -21.15 13.43
N PHE A 226 6.84 -21.33 12.18
CA PHE A 226 6.72 -20.34 11.12
C PHE A 226 5.49 -20.55 10.22
N ALA A 227 4.69 -21.59 10.48
CA ALA A 227 3.43 -21.83 9.80
C ALA A 227 2.31 -20.97 10.40
N GLY A 228 1.35 -20.58 9.58
CA GLY A 228 0.19 -19.83 10.08
C GLY A 228 -0.88 -19.61 9.02
N LYS A 229 -2.06 -19.15 9.48
CA LYS A 229 -3.18 -18.78 8.62
C LYS A 229 -3.83 -17.52 9.18
N LEU A 230 -3.83 -16.46 8.41
CA LEU A 230 -4.51 -15.21 8.73
C LEU A 230 -5.80 -15.12 7.92
N PRO A 231 -6.96 -15.42 8.49
CA PRO A 231 -8.26 -15.23 7.83
C PRO A 231 -8.61 -13.74 7.73
N ASP A 232 -9.66 -13.43 6.97
CA ASP A 232 -10.29 -12.12 6.85
C ASP A 232 -9.35 -11.01 6.35
N GLN A 233 -8.41 -11.35 5.45
CA GLN A 233 -7.55 -10.39 4.80
C GLN A 233 -8.23 -9.80 3.56
N LYS A 234 -9.41 -9.19 3.74
CA LYS A 234 -10.16 -8.51 2.68
C LYS A 234 -9.46 -7.21 2.30
N LEU A 235 -9.14 -7.08 1.03
CA LEU A 235 -8.54 -5.86 0.47
C LEU A 235 -9.54 -4.70 0.43
N PRO A 236 -9.08 -3.44 0.53
CA PRO A 236 -9.93 -2.27 0.33
C PRO A 236 -10.79 -2.40 -0.93
N PHE A 237 -12.04 -1.95 -0.85
CA PHE A 237 -13.05 -1.99 -1.92
C PHE A 237 -13.44 -3.40 -2.40
N GLY A 238 -13.12 -4.45 -1.64
CA GLY A 238 -13.45 -5.83 -2.01
C GLY A 238 -12.73 -6.35 -3.25
N VAL A 239 -11.57 -5.78 -3.59
CA VAL A 239 -10.74 -6.27 -4.70
C VAL A 239 -10.18 -7.64 -4.36
N ALA A 240 -10.25 -8.58 -5.30
CA ALA A 240 -9.65 -9.89 -5.13
C ALA A 240 -8.11 -9.81 -5.12
N PRO A 241 -7.41 -10.55 -4.24
CA PRO A 241 -5.96 -10.61 -4.26
C PRO A 241 -5.41 -11.14 -5.58
N THR A 242 -4.39 -10.49 -6.12
CA THR A 242 -3.70 -10.91 -7.35
C THR A 242 -2.25 -11.28 -7.11
N SER A 243 -1.65 -10.75 -6.04
CA SER A 243 -0.28 -11.07 -5.65
C SER A 243 -0.07 -10.93 -4.15
N GLN A 244 0.91 -11.64 -3.62
CA GLN A 244 1.40 -11.55 -2.25
C GLN A 244 2.93 -11.68 -2.24
N GLY A 245 3.57 -10.97 -1.31
CA GLY A 245 5.03 -10.96 -1.24
C GLY A 245 5.55 -10.11 -0.10
N ALA A 246 6.77 -9.59 -0.24
CA ALA A 246 7.36 -8.64 0.70
C ALA A 246 7.67 -7.31 0.01
N ARG A 247 7.54 -6.23 0.77
CA ARG A 247 8.04 -4.90 0.44
C ARG A 247 8.86 -4.40 1.63
N GLY A 248 10.18 -4.39 1.47
CA GLY A 248 11.08 -4.18 2.61
C GLY A 248 11.00 -5.34 3.60
N SER A 249 10.63 -5.06 4.84
CA SER A 249 10.45 -6.04 5.93
C SER A 249 8.99 -6.41 6.20
N ASP A 250 8.06 -5.96 5.36
CA ASP A 250 6.63 -6.15 5.57
C ASP A 250 6.06 -7.16 4.57
N VAL A 251 5.11 -7.97 5.04
CA VAL A 251 4.29 -8.81 4.16
C VAL A 251 3.21 -7.95 3.52
N ILE A 252 3.04 -8.09 2.21
CA ILE A 252 2.06 -7.34 1.44
C ILE A 252 1.15 -8.29 0.65
N ILE A 253 -0.13 -7.97 0.66
CA ILE A 253 -1.15 -8.58 -0.21
C ILE A 253 -1.65 -7.48 -1.12
N GLU A 254 -1.61 -7.69 -2.42
CA GLU A 254 -2.07 -6.74 -3.42
C GLU A 254 -3.16 -7.36 -4.29
N GLY A 255 -4.15 -6.54 -4.63
CA GLY A 255 -5.16 -6.82 -5.63
C GLY A 255 -5.22 -5.69 -6.64
N ILE A 256 -5.29 -6.04 -7.92
CA ILE A 256 -5.42 -5.10 -9.02
C ILE A 256 -6.69 -5.42 -9.79
N ALA A 257 -7.54 -4.41 -9.96
CA ALA A 257 -8.77 -4.53 -10.72
C ALA A 257 -8.95 -3.33 -11.66
N SER A 258 -9.69 -3.51 -12.74
CA SER A 258 -9.91 -2.48 -13.76
C SER A 258 -11.39 -2.30 -14.08
N GLY A 259 -11.77 -1.06 -14.43
CA GLY A 259 -13.12 -0.76 -14.90
C GLY A 259 -14.19 -0.87 -13.82
N LEU A 260 -13.86 -0.57 -12.56
CA LEU A 260 -14.77 -0.69 -11.42
C LEU A 260 -15.56 0.60 -11.19
N THR A 261 -16.75 0.44 -10.59
CA THR A 261 -17.46 1.54 -9.95
C THR A 261 -17.48 1.29 -8.46
N ILE A 262 -16.92 2.20 -7.68
CA ILE A 262 -16.77 2.09 -6.23
C ILE A 262 -17.32 3.33 -5.52
N THR A 263 -17.49 3.23 -4.21
CA THR A 263 -17.70 4.33 -3.27
C THR A 263 -16.60 4.28 -2.21
N LEU A 264 -16.17 5.43 -1.70
CA LEU A 264 -15.00 5.48 -0.79
C LEU A 264 -15.31 4.94 0.61
N ASP A 265 -16.58 4.81 1.00
CA ASP A 265 -17.02 4.13 2.21
C ASP A 265 -16.66 2.62 2.22
N GLY A 266 -16.51 2.01 1.04
CA GLY A 266 -16.03 0.64 0.88
C GLY A 266 -14.52 0.43 1.13
N PHE A 267 -13.79 1.46 1.57
CA PHE A 267 -12.34 1.36 1.79
C PHE A 267 -11.97 0.41 2.93
N ASN A 268 -12.72 0.40 4.02
CA ASN A 268 -12.48 -0.49 5.15
C ASN A 268 -13.64 -1.49 5.28
N TRP A 269 -13.46 -2.66 4.69
CA TRP A 269 -14.38 -3.79 4.89
C TRP A 269 -14.02 -4.49 6.21
N ALA A 270 -14.67 -4.08 7.28
CA ALA A 270 -14.59 -4.75 8.57
C ALA A 270 -15.68 -5.82 8.69
#